data_f58cbbfd7db5326abd484e9fab00a08b
#
_entry.id   f58cbbfd7db5326abd484e9fab00a08b
#
_cell.length_a   1.000
_cell.length_b   1.000
_cell.length_c   1.000
_cell.angle_alpha   90.00
_cell.angle_beta   90.00
_cell.angle_gamma   90.00
#
_symmetry.space_group_name_H-M   'P 1'
#
loop_
_entity.id
_entity.type
_entity.pdbx_description
1 polymer ?
#
loop_
_entity_poly.entity_id
_entity_poly.type
_entity_poly.pdbx_seq_one_letter_code
_entity_poly.pdbx_strand_id
1 'polypeptide(L)'
;LRPYLLAYAEAGSRHNGSPLDLFNELRALGKQAENAMMTATNNINTHKGANFSFALVLGATAHTNGNIPEALHYCHLMTRHLIEVDFANLDQKEHLSYGEKLYVEHGITGIRGEAATGYPSLAKALDYYNTLDTHTPRHRDLLLLLYLMTFVEDGNLIHRGGIDAYKQVQQEAQQLFEEAQPLTETELANRLEDYDNVL
;
A
#
# COMPACT_ATOMS: atom_id res chain seq x y z
N LEU A 1 -13.35 -7.57 -7.11
CA LEU A 1 -12.97 -7.31 -5.71
C LEU A 1 -14.11 -6.75 -4.86
N ARG A 2 -15.03 -5.91 -5.42
CA ARG A 2 -16.07 -5.20 -4.64
C ARG A 2 -16.81 -6.04 -3.58
N PRO A 3 -17.30 -7.28 -3.83
CA PRO A 3 -17.95 -8.07 -2.79
C PRO A 3 -17.04 -8.41 -1.61
N TYR A 4 -15.75 -8.58 -1.86
CA TYR A 4 -14.78 -8.92 -0.82
C TYR A 4 -14.45 -7.75 0.10
N LEU A 5 -14.53 -6.50 -0.38
CA LEU A 5 -14.34 -5.32 0.47
C LEU A 5 -15.38 -5.28 1.60
N LEU A 6 -16.64 -5.64 1.29
CA LEU A 6 -17.70 -5.77 2.29
C LEU A 6 -17.42 -6.94 3.25
N ALA A 7 -17.01 -8.09 2.72
CA ALA A 7 -16.69 -9.26 3.53
C ALA A 7 -15.53 -8.99 4.53
N TYR A 8 -14.52 -8.19 4.15
CA TYR A 8 -13.45 -7.77 5.06
C TYR A 8 -13.99 -6.92 6.21
N ALA A 9 -14.83 -5.92 5.91
CA ALA A 9 -15.45 -5.08 6.93
C ALA A 9 -16.38 -5.89 7.85
N GLU A 10 -17.18 -6.80 7.29
CA GLU A 10 -18.05 -7.71 8.07
C GLU A 10 -17.24 -8.64 8.99
N ALA A 11 -16.12 -9.19 8.50
CA ALA A 11 -15.21 -10.00 9.33
C ALA A 11 -14.68 -9.20 10.50
N GLY A 12 -14.20 -7.97 10.27
CA GLY A 12 -13.72 -7.09 11.33
C GLY A 12 -14.79 -6.72 12.36
N SER A 13 -15.99 -6.33 11.90
CA SER A 13 -17.05 -5.86 12.81
C SER A 13 -17.59 -6.94 13.74
N ARG A 14 -17.61 -8.20 13.31
CA ARG A 14 -18.08 -9.33 14.13
C ARG A 14 -16.97 -10.01 14.95
N HIS A 15 -15.70 -9.61 14.73
CA HIS A 15 -14.56 -10.27 15.35
C HIS A 15 -14.47 -10.01 16.85
N ASN A 16 -14.31 -11.09 17.65
CA ASN A 16 -14.16 -11.04 19.10
C ASN A 16 -12.94 -11.87 19.59
N GLY A 17 -12.10 -12.35 18.68
CA GLY A 17 -10.93 -13.17 18.98
C GLY A 17 -9.63 -12.36 19.10
N SER A 18 -8.51 -13.06 18.94
CA SER A 18 -7.20 -12.41 18.91
C SER A 18 -6.95 -11.68 17.57
N PRO A 19 -6.03 -10.69 17.52
CA PRO A 19 -5.64 -10.05 16.26
C PRO A 19 -5.17 -11.06 15.21
N LEU A 20 -4.49 -12.14 15.61
CA LEU A 20 -4.03 -13.19 14.71
C LEU A 20 -5.20 -14.00 14.11
N ASP A 21 -6.27 -14.22 14.85
CA ASP A 21 -7.45 -14.92 14.34
C ASP A 21 -8.14 -14.09 13.25
N LEU A 22 -8.27 -12.76 13.46
CA LEU A 22 -8.79 -11.87 12.42
C LEU A 22 -7.87 -11.85 11.19
N PHE A 23 -6.56 -11.77 11.39
CA PHE A 23 -5.60 -11.84 10.28
C PHE A 23 -5.79 -13.10 9.44
N ASN A 24 -5.91 -14.26 10.08
CA ASN A 24 -6.08 -15.54 9.39
C ASN A 24 -7.40 -15.58 8.60
N GLU A 25 -8.49 -15.07 9.16
CA GLU A 25 -9.78 -14.95 8.46
C GLU A 25 -9.67 -14.02 7.24
N LEU A 26 -9.12 -12.82 7.43
CA LEU A 26 -8.91 -11.84 6.34
C LEU A 26 -7.98 -12.38 5.26
N ARG A 27 -6.93 -13.13 5.64
CA ARG A 27 -6.01 -13.78 4.70
C ARG A 27 -6.71 -14.87 3.87
N ALA A 28 -7.62 -15.62 4.47
CA ALA A 28 -8.43 -16.62 3.75
C ALA A 28 -9.40 -15.97 2.74
N LEU A 29 -10.10 -14.91 3.14
CA LEU A 29 -10.95 -14.09 2.26
C LEU A 29 -10.13 -13.43 1.15
N GLY A 30 -8.94 -12.91 1.47
CA GLY A 30 -8.01 -12.29 0.52
C GLY A 30 -7.54 -13.23 -0.57
N LYS A 31 -7.30 -14.52 -0.25
CA LYS A 31 -6.99 -15.56 -1.25
C LYS A 31 -8.17 -15.83 -2.18
N GLN A 32 -9.39 -15.83 -1.67
CA GLN A 32 -10.59 -15.99 -2.50
C GLN A 32 -10.76 -14.79 -3.45
N ALA A 33 -10.54 -13.56 -2.95
CA ALA A 33 -10.58 -12.36 -3.75
C ALA A 33 -9.49 -12.34 -4.84
N GLU A 34 -8.27 -12.81 -4.52
CA GLU A 34 -7.18 -12.98 -5.48
C GLU A 34 -7.56 -13.97 -6.59
N ASN A 35 -8.11 -15.13 -6.25
CA ASN A 35 -8.56 -16.11 -7.23
C ASN A 35 -9.68 -15.55 -8.13
N ALA A 36 -10.65 -14.83 -7.57
CA ALA A 36 -11.70 -14.17 -8.34
C ALA A 36 -11.14 -13.09 -9.28
N MET A 37 -10.16 -12.31 -8.82
CA MET A 37 -9.45 -11.33 -9.64
C MET A 37 -8.71 -12.01 -10.80
N MET A 38 -7.91 -13.04 -10.52
CA MET A 38 -7.17 -13.80 -11.53
C MET A 38 -8.09 -14.38 -12.60
N THR A 39 -9.23 -14.96 -12.18
CA THR A 39 -10.24 -15.48 -13.12
C THR A 39 -10.81 -14.37 -14.00
N ALA A 40 -11.13 -13.20 -13.43
CA ALA A 40 -11.72 -12.08 -14.18
C ALA A 40 -10.72 -11.37 -15.12
N THR A 41 -9.42 -11.52 -14.88
CA THR A 41 -8.34 -10.84 -15.62
C THR A 41 -7.50 -11.79 -16.49
N ASN A 42 -7.99 -12.99 -16.79
CA ASN A 42 -7.25 -14.01 -17.54
C ASN A 42 -5.86 -14.30 -16.93
N ASN A 43 -5.82 -14.49 -15.62
CA ASN A 43 -4.61 -14.75 -14.83
C ASN A 43 -3.59 -13.59 -14.79
N ILE A 44 -4.03 -12.35 -15.03
CA ILE A 44 -3.19 -11.17 -14.87
C ILE A 44 -3.35 -10.64 -13.45
N ASN A 45 -2.24 -10.56 -12.71
CA ASN A 45 -2.20 -9.93 -11.38
C ASN A 45 -2.29 -8.41 -11.53
N THR A 46 -3.44 -7.83 -11.23
CA THR A 46 -3.67 -6.39 -11.31
C THR A 46 -3.64 -5.68 -9.95
N HIS A 47 -4.09 -6.34 -8.88
CA HIS A 47 -4.35 -5.68 -7.59
C HIS A 47 -4.00 -6.53 -6.36
N LYS A 48 -3.06 -7.47 -6.45
CA LYS A 48 -2.75 -8.38 -5.34
C LYS A 48 -2.31 -7.64 -4.06
N GLY A 49 -1.37 -6.70 -4.19
CA GLY A 49 -0.90 -5.89 -3.06
C GLY A 49 -2.00 -5.01 -2.48
N ALA A 50 -2.77 -4.34 -3.33
CA ALA A 50 -3.90 -3.51 -2.91
C ALA A 50 -4.98 -4.35 -2.20
N ASN A 51 -5.31 -5.55 -2.73
CA ASN A 51 -6.25 -6.47 -2.10
C ASN A 51 -5.82 -6.87 -0.68
N PHE A 52 -4.54 -7.16 -0.50
CA PHE A 52 -3.97 -7.48 0.81
C PHE A 52 -4.15 -6.31 1.80
N SER A 53 -3.80 -5.08 1.39
CA SER A 53 -3.97 -3.90 2.23
C SER A 53 -5.43 -3.60 2.53
N PHE A 54 -6.32 -3.69 1.54
CA PHE A 54 -7.75 -3.50 1.76
C PHE A 54 -8.32 -4.50 2.77
N ALA A 55 -7.91 -5.76 2.71
CA ALA A 55 -8.37 -6.76 3.68
C ALA A 55 -8.00 -6.34 5.11
N LEU A 56 -6.75 -5.96 5.35
CA LEU A 56 -6.27 -5.59 6.68
C LEU A 56 -6.88 -4.27 7.17
N VAL A 57 -6.82 -3.22 6.35
CA VAL A 57 -7.28 -1.88 6.76
C VAL A 57 -8.79 -1.85 6.96
N LEU A 58 -9.59 -2.44 6.06
CA LEU A 58 -11.05 -2.49 6.21
C LEU A 58 -11.47 -3.35 7.40
N GLY A 59 -10.83 -4.52 7.58
CA GLY A 59 -11.09 -5.38 8.73
C GLY A 59 -10.77 -4.68 10.05
N ALA A 60 -9.60 -4.05 10.15
CA ALA A 60 -9.18 -3.31 11.34
C ALA A 60 -10.09 -2.09 11.59
N THR A 61 -10.42 -1.30 10.56
CA THR A 61 -11.28 -0.13 10.69
C THR A 61 -12.69 -0.49 11.18
N ALA A 62 -13.24 -1.59 10.65
CA ALA A 62 -14.54 -2.09 11.12
C ALA A 62 -14.48 -2.61 12.55
N HIS A 63 -13.38 -3.30 12.94
CA HIS A 63 -13.17 -3.79 14.30
C HIS A 63 -13.06 -2.64 15.32
N THR A 64 -12.42 -1.54 14.94
CA THR A 64 -12.20 -0.36 15.81
C THR A 64 -13.30 0.72 15.65
N ASN A 65 -14.44 0.38 15.06
CA ASN A 65 -15.57 1.30 14.84
C ASN A 65 -15.19 2.61 14.12
N GLY A 66 -14.27 2.55 13.18
CA GLY A 66 -13.83 3.70 12.38
C GLY A 66 -12.74 4.57 13.01
N ASN A 67 -12.20 4.20 14.16
CA ASN A 67 -11.07 4.90 14.77
C ASN A 67 -9.78 4.58 14.00
N ILE A 68 -9.32 5.50 13.16
CA ILE A 68 -8.21 5.27 12.23
C ILE A 68 -6.88 5.00 12.95
N PRO A 69 -6.45 5.79 13.98
CA PRO A 69 -5.23 5.48 14.73
C PRO A 69 -5.25 4.08 15.34
N GLU A 70 -6.37 3.68 15.95
CA GLU A 70 -6.54 2.35 16.52
C GLU A 70 -6.55 1.26 15.43
N ALA A 71 -7.16 1.53 14.26
CA ALA A 71 -7.16 0.60 13.13
C ALA A 71 -5.74 0.32 12.61
N LEU A 72 -4.92 1.34 12.43
CA LEU A 72 -3.53 1.19 12.01
C LEU A 72 -2.70 0.43 13.06
N HIS A 73 -2.89 0.75 14.33
CA HIS A 73 -2.29 -0.03 15.42
C HIS A 73 -2.76 -1.49 15.42
N TYR A 74 -4.05 -1.73 15.17
CA TYR A 74 -4.59 -3.10 15.10
C TYR A 74 -4.04 -3.86 13.88
N CYS A 75 -3.79 -3.19 12.75
CA CYS A 75 -3.06 -3.79 11.62
C CYS A 75 -1.67 -4.29 12.05
N HIS A 76 -0.92 -3.48 12.82
CA HIS A 76 0.36 -3.91 13.38
C HIS A 76 0.19 -5.16 14.28
N LEU A 77 -0.78 -5.16 15.20
CA LEU A 77 -1.02 -6.31 16.07
C LEU A 77 -1.34 -7.60 15.30
N MET A 78 -2.09 -7.50 14.20
CA MET A 78 -2.41 -8.62 13.31
C MET A 78 -1.18 -9.16 12.57
N THR A 79 -0.21 -8.31 12.23
CA THR A 79 0.82 -8.63 11.23
C THR A 79 2.26 -8.49 11.71
N ARG A 80 2.50 -8.15 12.99
CA ARG A 80 3.84 -7.87 13.54
C ARG A 80 4.88 -8.98 13.31
N HIS A 81 4.45 -10.23 13.16
CA HIS A 81 5.32 -11.38 12.88
C HIS A 81 5.31 -11.80 11.40
N LEU A 82 4.63 -11.02 10.54
CA LEU A 82 4.41 -11.41 9.13
C LEU A 82 5.72 -11.54 8.36
N ILE A 83 6.68 -10.65 8.62
CA ILE A 83 7.98 -10.68 7.94
C ILE A 83 8.75 -11.95 8.31
N GLU A 84 8.78 -12.29 9.60
CA GLU A 84 9.45 -13.48 10.09
C GLU A 84 8.85 -14.77 9.50
N VAL A 85 7.52 -14.80 9.36
CA VAL A 85 6.80 -15.97 8.86
C VAL A 85 6.85 -16.08 7.33
N ASP A 86 6.52 -15.01 6.63
CA ASP A 86 6.38 -15.04 5.15
C ASP A 86 7.74 -15.06 4.42
N PHE A 87 8.80 -14.56 5.06
CA PHE A 87 10.16 -14.59 4.51
C PHE A 87 11.06 -15.66 5.16
N ALA A 88 10.49 -16.53 6.02
CA ALA A 88 11.23 -17.68 6.53
C ALA A 88 11.59 -18.66 5.39
N ASN A 89 12.77 -19.26 5.50
CA ASN A 89 13.20 -20.36 4.62
C ASN A 89 13.13 -20.08 3.10
N LEU A 90 13.38 -18.82 2.70
CA LEU A 90 13.41 -18.44 1.28
C LEU A 90 14.50 -19.19 0.49
N ASP A 91 15.58 -19.56 1.15
CA ASP A 91 16.68 -20.40 0.62
C ASP A 91 16.23 -21.81 0.22
N GLN A 92 15.13 -22.30 0.77
CA GLN A 92 14.56 -23.62 0.47
C GLN A 92 13.51 -23.60 -0.64
N LYS A 93 13.14 -22.39 -1.14
CA LYS A 93 12.14 -22.26 -2.20
C LYS A 93 12.78 -22.41 -3.58
N GLU A 94 12.21 -23.29 -4.39
CA GLU A 94 12.61 -23.47 -5.79
C GLU A 94 12.35 -22.22 -6.65
N HIS A 95 11.26 -21.51 -6.37
CA HIS A 95 10.88 -20.29 -7.06
C HIS A 95 10.45 -19.19 -6.09
N LEU A 96 11.17 -18.08 -6.11
CA LEU A 96 10.81 -16.87 -5.36
C LEU A 96 9.85 -16.00 -6.17
N SER A 97 8.82 -15.49 -5.50
CA SER A 97 8.01 -14.38 -6.03
C SER A 97 8.86 -13.11 -6.16
N TYR A 98 8.39 -12.15 -6.96
CA TYR A 98 9.14 -10.89 -7.13
C TYR A 98 9.40 -10.17 -5.81
N GLY A 99 8.41 -10.06 -4.92
CA GLY A 99 8.60 -9.44 -3.60
C GLY A 99 9.60 -10.18 -2.71
N GLU A 100 9.68 -11.51 -2.80
CA GLU A 100 10.69 -12.30 -2.08
C GLU A 100 12.10 -12.08 -2.64
N LYS A 101 12.24 -11.91 -3.97
CA LYS A 101 13.51 -11.53 -4.59
C LYS A 101 13.99 -10.17 -4.11
N LEU A 102 13.10 -9.15 -4.12
CA LEU A 102 13.42 -7.82 -3.60
C LEU A 102 13.87 -7.84 -2.14
N TYR A 103 13.25 -8.70 -1.33
CA TYR A 103 13.67 -8.87 0.06
C TYR A 103 15.06 -9.48 0.17
N VAL A 104 15.36 -10.56 -0.57
CA VAL A 104 16.66 -11.24 -0.55
C VAL A 104 17.78 -10.35 -1.08
N GLU A 105 17.51 -9.59 -2.16
CA GLU A 105 18.52 -8.78 -2.86
C GLU A 105 18.74 -7.41 -2.22
N HIS A 106 17.68 -6.80 -1.68
CA HIS A 106 17.69 -5.40 -1.26
C HIS A 106 17.14 -5.15 0.16
N GLY A 107 16.63 -6.18 0.85
CA GLY A 107 15.98 -6.03 2.14
C GLY A 107 14.60 -5.35 2.08
N ILE A 108 14.06 -5.16 0.88
CA ILE A 108 12.77 -4.47 0.66
C ILE A 108 11.63 -5.41 1.03
N THR A 109 10.88 -5.04 2.06
CA THR A 109 9.76 -5.84 2.57
C THR A 109 8.42 -5.52 1.90
N GLY A 110 8.35 -4.40 1.19
CA GLY A 110 7.18 -3.94 0.46
C GLY A 110 5.93 -3.85 1.35
N ILE A 111 4.78 -4.20 0.79
CA ILE A 111 3.49 -4.10 1.49
C ILE A 111 3.38 -4.95 2.76
N ARG A 112 4.21 -6.02 2.91
CA ARG A 112 4.26 -6.81 4.14
C ARG A 112 4.93 -6.03 5.26
N GLY A 113 6.00 -5.29 4.97
CA GLY A 113 6.67 -4.40 5.91
C GLY A 113 5.77 -3.25 6.35
N GLU A 114 5.07 -2.62 5.42
CA GLU A 114 4.06 -1.61 5.71
C GLU A 114 2.99 -2.15 6.68
N ALA A 115 2.42 -3.31 6.39
CA ALA A 115 1.43 -3.94 7.27
C ALA A 115 2.01 -4.27 8.66
N ALA A 116 3.20 -4.90 8.70
CA ALA A 116 3.85 -5.32 9.95
C ALA A 116 4.19 -4.14 10.86
N THR A 117 4.36 -2.95 10.32
CA THR A 117 4.64 -1.70 11.06
C THR A 117 3.40 -0.82 11.25
N GLY A 118 2.20 -1.27 10.84
CA GLY A 118 0.96 -0.54 11.00
C GLY A 118 0.73 0.55 9.97
N TYR A 119 1.22 0.37 8.75
CA TYR A 119 1.04 1.28 7.62
C TYR A 119 1.51 2.72 7.88
N PRO A 120 2.78 2.94 8.23
CA PRO A 120 3.31 4.28 8.52
C PRO A 120 3.19 5.22 7.31
N SER A 121 3.29 4.70 6.07
CA SER A 121 3.10 5.51 4.87
C SER A 121 1.66 6.00 4.74
N LEU A 122 0.68 5.19 5.11
CA LEU A 122 -0.73 5.59 5.11
C LEU A 122 -1.02 6.63 6.20
N ALA A 123 -0.43 6.49 7.39
CA ALA A 123 -0.55 7.48 8.46
C ALA A 123 -0.01 8.85 8.02
N LYS A 124 1.22 8.89 7.47
CA LYS A 124 1.83 10.11 6.92
C LYS A 124 0.98 10.72 5.80
N ALA A 125 0.46 9.89 4.90
CA ALA A 125 -0.40 10.33 3.81
C ALA A 125 -1.68 11.00 4.32
N LEU A 126 -2.31 10.44 5.35
CA LEU A 126 -3.51 10.98 5.96
C LEU A 126 -3.23 12.31 6.68
N ASP A 127 -2.14 12.37 7.45
CA ASP A 127 -1.73 13.59 8.13
C ASP A 127 -1.48 14.73 7.12
N TYR A 128 -0.74 14.46 6.05
CA TYR A 128 -0.50 15.44 4.99
C TYR A 128 -1.80 15.84 4.28
N TYR A 129 -2.62 14.89 3.87
CA TYR A 129 -3.90 15.14 3.20
C TYR A 129 -4.82 16.05 4.00
N ASN A 130 -4.86 15.91 5.31
CA ASN A 130 -5.64 16.73 6.21
C ASN A 130 -5.13 18.19 6.31
N THR A 131 -3.87 18.46 5.95
CA THR A 131 -3.37 19.85 5.87
C THR A 131 -3.83 20.58 4.61
N LEU A 132 -4.40 19.88 3.63
CA LEU A 132 -4.76 20.39 2.30
C LEU A 132 -6.23 20.81 2.19
N ASP A 133 -6.91 21.10 3.29
CA ASP A 133 -8.37 21.36 3.32
C ASP A 133 -8.83 22.55 2.47
N THR A 134 -7.94 23.50 2.21
CA THR A 134 -8.24 24.69 1.39
C THR A 134 -8.15 24.44 -0.12
N HIS A 135 -7.66 23.26 -0.53
CA HIS A 135 -7.49 22.90 -1.94
C HIS A 135 -8.70 22.14 -2.47
N THR A 136 -8.88 22.17 -3.79
CA THR A 136 -9.88 21.31 -4.45
C THR A 136 -9.53 19.83 -4.27
N PRO A 137 -10.51 18.91 -4.35
CA PRO A 137 -10.23 17.48 -4.22
C PRO A 137 -9.15 16.99 -5.20
N ARG A 138 -9.20 17.43 -6.47
CA ARG A 138 -8.20 17.06 -7.47
C ARG A 138 -6.81 17.57 -7.14
N HIS A 139 -6.69 18.82 -6.67
CA HIS A 139 -5.40 19.39 -6.26
C HIS A 139 -4.81 18.62 -5.08
N ARG A 140 -5.65 18.29 -4.09
CA ARG A 140 -5.25 17.44 -2.94
C ARG A 140 -4.71 16.08 -3.39
N ASP A 141 -5.40 15.43 -4.33
CA ASP A 141 -5.00 14.11 -4.84
C ASP A 141 -3.66 14.17 -5.59
N LEU A 142 -3.43 15.21 -6.41
CA LEU A 142 -2.16 15.42 -7.11
C LEU A 142 -1.00 15.67 -6.13
N LEU A 143 -1.20 16.55 -5.15
CA LEU A 143 -0.19 16.82 -4.11
C LEU A 143 0.09 15.57 -3.26
N LEU A 144 -0.96 14.81 -2.90
CA LEU A 144 -0.80 13.56 -2.14
C LEU A 144 -0.02 12.52 -2.93
N LEU A 145 -0.35 12.33 -4.23
CA LEU A 145 0.38 11.40 -5.09
C LEU A 145 1.87 11.75 -5.12
N LEU A 146 2.18 13.02 -5.37
CA LEU A 146 3.56 13.49 -5.43
C LEU A 146 4.27 13.32 -4.06
N TYR A 147 3.58 13.62 -2.96
CA TYR A 147 4.10 13.38 -1.61
C TYR A 147 4.43 11.90 -1.37
N LEU A 148 3.54 10.98 -1.74
CA LEU A 148 3.77 9.55 -1.61
C LEU A 148 4.98 9.08 -2.43
N MET A 149 5.19 9.62 -3.62
CA MET A 149 6.35 9.29 -4.47
C MET A 149 7.69 9.66 -3.82
N THR A 150 7.70 10.58 -2.87
CA THR A 150 8.95 10.99 -2.19
C THR A 150 9.49 9.95 -1.21
N PHE A 151 8.68 9.02 -0.69
CA PHE A 151 9.11 8.10 0.37
C PHE A 151 8.56 6.67 0.29
N VAL A 152 7.52 6.40 -0.50
CA VAL A 152 6.95 5.04 -0.60
C VAL A 152 7.82 4.18 -1.50
N GLU A 153 8.16 2.98 -1.03
CA GLU A 153 8.87 1.98 -1.83
C GLU A 153 7.94 1.38 -2.89
N ASP A 154 8.08 1.85 -4.15
CA ASP A 154 7.28 1.32 -5.27
C ASP A 154 7.93 0.10 -5.89
N GLY A 155 7.46 -1.08 -5.48
CA GLY A 155 7.92 -2.35 -6.03
C GLY A 155 7.64 -2.53 -7.53
N ASN A 156 6.64 -1.84 -8.10
CA ASN A 156 6.37 -1.92 -9.54
C ASN A 156 7.39 -1.07 -10.32
N LEU A 157 7.74 0.11 -9.81
CA LEU A 157 8.77 0.95 -10.40
C LEU A 157 10.13 0.23 -10.36
N ILE A 158 10.48 -0.36 -9.21
CA ILE A 158 11.71 -1.16 -9.08
C ILE A 158 11.68 -2.35 -10.05
N HIS A 159 10.52 -3.00 -10.24
CA HIS A 159 10.39 -4.13 -11.16
C HIS A 159 10.65 -3.75 -12.61
N ARG A 160 10.22 -2.56 -13.03
CA ARG A 160 10.33 -2.10 -14.42
C ARG A 160 11.67 -1.44 -14.73
N GLY A 161 12.15 -0.59 -13.84
CA GLY A 161 13.33 0.26 -14.04
C GLY A 161 14.56 -0.12 -13.22
N GLY A 162 14.41 -1.03 -12.25
CA GLY A 162 15.47 -1.35 -11.29
C GLY A 162 15.55 -0.36 -10.12
N ILE A 163 16.45 -0.67 -9.17
CA ILE A 163 16.59 0.12 -7.94
C ILE A 163 17.15 1.52 -8.19
N ASP A 164 18.00 1.69 -9.21
CA ASP A 164 18.61 2.97 -9.51
C ASP A 164 17.59 3.94 -10.13
N ALA A 165 16.76 3.46 -11.08
CA ALA A 165 15.66 4.25 -11.63
C ALA A 165 14.64 4.65 -10.54
N TYR A 166 14.31 3.72 -9.63
CA TYR A 166 13.46 4.04 -8.48
C TYR A 166 14.04 5.18 -7.63
N LYS A 167 15.33 5.12 -7.29
CA LYS A 167 16.00 6.16 -6.50
C LYS A 167 16.02 7.52 -7.22
N GLN A 168 16.25 7.49 -8.52
CA GLN A 168 16.20 8.71 -9.34
C GLN A 168 14.81 9.33 -9.32
N VAL A 169 13.75 8.56 -9.60
CA VAL A 169 12.36 9.02 -9.57
C VAL A 169 11.99 9.58 -8.20
N GLN A 170 12.46 8.93 -7.11
CA GLN A 170 12.20 9.42 -5.75
C GLN A 170 12.87 10.78 -5.50
N GLN A 171 14.11 11.00 -5.97
CA GLN A 171 14.80 12.28 -5.85
C GLN A 171 14.12 13.38 -6.67
N GLU A 172 13.71 13.06 -7.91
CA GLU A 172 12.99 13.98 -8.77
C GLU A 172 11.60 14.32 -8.20
N ALA A 173 10.89 13.33 -7.64
CA ALA A 173 9.63 13.57 -6.95
C ALA A 173 9.78 14.49 -5.72
N GLN A 174 10.89 14.37 -4.98
CA GLN A 174 11.18 15.28 -3.87
C GLN A 174 11.33 16.72 -4.34
N GLN A 175 12.06 16.96 -5.42
CA GLN A 175 12.23 18.31 -6.00
C GLN A 175 10.90 18.87 -6.49
N LEU A 176 10.14 18.04 -7.26
CA LEU A 176 8.82 18.45 -7.74
C LEU A 176 7.85 18.76 -6.60
N PHE A 177 7.90 18.00 -5.52
CA PHE A 177 7.06 18.22 -4.35
C PHE A 177 7.35 19.56 -3.67
N GLU A 178 8.62 19.96 -3.57
CA GLU A 178 9.02 21.27 -3.04
C GLU A 178 8.57 22.41 -3.95
N GLU A 179 8.69 22.23 -5.27
CA GLU A 179 8.24 23.21 -6.27
C GLU A 179 6.71 23.31 -6.34
N ALA A 180 5.98 22.22 -6.04
CA ALA A 180 4.54 22.13 -6.17
C ALA A 180 3.74 22.96 -5.15
N GLN A 181 4.33 23.24 -3.99
CA GLN A 181 3.60 23.87 -2.87
C GLN A 181 2.91 25.22 -3.24
N PRO A 182 3.52 26.14 -4.01
CA PRO A 182 2.87 27.37 -4.40
C PRO A 182 2.03 27.29 -5.69
N LEU A 183 2.02 26.14 -6.38
CA LEU A 183 1.37 26.00 -7.68
C LEU A 183 -0.16 25.90 -7.55
N THR A 184 -0.86 26.43 -8.52
CA THR A 184 -2.29 26.16 -8.71
C THR A 184 -2.52 24.72 -9.20
N GLU A 185 -3.74 24.21 -9.10
CA GLU A 185 -4.11 22.88 -9.59
C GLU A 185 -3.71 22.67 -11.07
N THR A 186 -3.97 23.67 -11.92
CA THR A 186 -3.67 23.60 -13.35
C THR A 186 -2.15 23.58 -13.62
N GLU A 187 -1.40 24.42 -12.94
CA GLU A 187 0.06 24.45 -13.06
C GLU A 187 0.70 23.15 -12.59
N LEU A 188 0.23 22.60 -11.47
CA LEU A 188 0.68 21.31 -10.97
C LEU A 188 0.34 20.17 -11.93
N ALA A 189 -0.89 20.14 -12.46
CA ALA A 189 -1.29 19.11 -13.42
C ALA A 189 -0.41 19.14 -14.69
N ASN A 190 -0.15 20.31 -15.25
CA ASN A 190 0.74 20.48 -16.41
C ASN A 190 2.18 20.04 -16.07
N ARG A 191 2.68 20.41 -14.88
CA ARG A 191 4.03 20.03 -14.45
C ARG A 191 4.20 18.52 -14.29
N LEU A 192 3.18 17.84 -13.79
CA LEU A 192 3.18 16.38 -13.66
C LEU A 192 3.04 15.68 -15.02
N GLU A 193 2.27 16.24 -15.97
CA GLU A 193 2.18 15.73 -17.34
C GLU A 193 3.53 15.85 -18.07
N ASP A 194 4.22 16.98 -17.91
CA ASP A 194 5.57 17.16 -18.45
C ASP A 194 6.54 16.12 -17.85
N TYR A 195 6.43 15.83 -16.56
CA TYR A 195 7.26 14.85 -15.89
C TYR A 195 6.97 13.41 -16.37
N ASP A 196 5.70 13.03 -16.53
CA ASP A 196 5.30 11.71 -17.03
C ASP A 196 5.84 11.44 -18.46
N ASN A 197 5.98 12.48 -19.28
CA ASN A 197 6.56 12.37 -20.64
C ASN A 197 8.09 12.15 -20.64
N VAL A 198 8.77 12.34 -19.51
CA VAL A 198 10.23 12.16 -19.39
C VAL A 198 10.58 10.80 -18.80
N LEU A 199 9.67 10.19 -18.03
CA LEU A 199 9.81 8.86 -17.43
C LEU A 199 9.61 7.74 -18.47
#